data_f1da79d2dff8d9292e15373cec3f3460
#
_entry.id   f1da79d2dff8d9292e15373cec3f3460
#
_cell.length_a   1.000
_cell.length_b   1.000
_cell.length_c   1.000
_cell.angle_alpha   90.00
_cell.angle_beta   90.00
_cell.angle_gamma   90.00
#
_symmetry.space_group_name_H-M   'P 1'
#
loop_
_entity.id
_entity.type
_entity.pdbx_description
1 polymer ?
#
loop_
_entity_poly.entity_id
_entity_poly.type
_entity_poly.pdbx_seq_one_letter_code
_entity_poly.pdbx_strand_id
1 'polypeptide(L)'
;MAAIITKKLQAKIQKLHAKIKNQRNDFLQQESTRLVRKYDVIVVEDIDLRAMGGALKLGKNLNDNGFGMFRTMLAYKLEQKGSCLVKVDRWFASTKTCSHCGHVQKVSLDERTYVCEECRFTIDRDWNAAINIREEGKRIFLDYFKTLIEEKQAAA
;
A
#
# COMPACT_ATOMS: atom_id res chain seq x y z
N MET A 1 14.80 46.58 6.30
CA MET A 1 15.73 45.55 5.74
C MET A 1 15.38 44.14 6.18
N ALA A 2 15.16 43.85 7.47
CA ALA A 2 14.80 42.51 7.98
C ALA A 2 13.56 41.88 7.30
N ALA A 3 12.46 42.62 7.14
CA ALA A 3 11.22 42.14 6.50
C ALA A 3 11.38 41.70 5.03
N ILE A 4 12.27 42.35 4.28
CA ILE A 4 12.57 42.00 2.87
C ILE A 4 13.39 40.71 2.79
N ILE A 5 14.35 40.53 3.71
CA ILE A 5 15.15 39.32 3.82
C ILE A 5 14.25 38.12 4.16
N THR A 6 13.32 38.31 5.09
CA THR A 6 12.34 37.27 5.48
C THR A 6 11.47 36.85 4.31
N LYS A 7 10.92 37.80 3.52
CA LYS A 7 10.12 37.50 2.33
C LYS A 7 10.90 36.73 1.26
N LYS A 8 12.15 37.15 0.99
CA LYS A 8 13.02 36.42 0.04
C LYS A 8 13.34 34.99 0.50
N LEU A 9 13.57 34.81 1.80
CA LEU A 9 13.82 33.48 2.38
C LEU A 9 12.58 32.61 2.30
N GLN A 10 11.42 33.13 2.64
CA GLN A 10 10.14 32.40 2.51
C GLN A 10 9.88 31.97 1.06
N ALA A 11 10.13 32.84 0.08
CA ALA A 11 9.99 32.50 -1.34
C ALA A 11 10.95 31.37 -1.76
N LYS A 12 12.18 31.35 -1.25
CA LYS A 12 13.13 30.24 -1.51
C LYS A 12 12.62 28.93 -0.89
N ILE A 13 12.12 28.97 0.34
CA ILE A 13 11.57 27.79 1.02
C ILE A 13 10.36 27.25 0.25
N GLN A 14 9.45 28.11 -0.19
CA GLN A 14 8.29 27.72 -0.99
C GLN A 14 8.70 27.04 -2.31
N LYS A 15 9.70 27.59 -3.01
CA LYS A 15 10.26 26.98 -4.23
C LYS A 15 10.85 25.59 -3.97
N LEU A 16 11.57 25.41 -2.86
CA LEU A 16 12.11 24.10 -2.48
C LEU A 16 11.00 23.09 -2.16
N HIS A 17 9.99 23.50 -1.41
CA HIS A 17 8.83 22.64 -1.15
C HIS A 17 8.09 22.26 -2.44
N ALA A 18 7.89 23.21 -3.36
CA ALA A 18 7.30 22.92 -4.66
C ALA A 18 8.15 21.93 -5.47
N LYS A 19 9.47 22.10 -5.48
CA LYS A 19 10.39 21.17 -6.15
C LYS A 19 10.29 19.77 -5.57
N ILE A 20 10.32 19.61 -4.24
CA ILE A 20 10.20 18.32 -3.57
C ILE A 20 8.85 17.66 -3.90
N LYS A 21 7.76 18.42 -3.83
CA LYS A 21 6.42 17.95 -4.19
C LYS A 21 6.37 17.42 -5.63
N ASN A 22 6.93 18.18 -6.58
CA ASN A 22 6.91 17.81 -7.99
C ASN A 22 7.78 16.56 -8.26
N GLN A 23 8.96 16.47 -7.66
CA GLN A 23 9.83 15.29 -7.77
C GLN A 23 9.15 14.05 -7.20
N ARG A 24 8.50 14.17 -6.04
CA ARG A 24 7.73 13.07 -5.44
C ARG A 24 6.58 12.63 -6.35
N ASN A 25 5.80 13.59 -6.85
CA ASN A 25 4.69 13.29 -7.75
C ASN A 25 5.17 12.58 -9.03
N ASP A 26 6.24 13.07 -9.63
CA ASP A 26 6.83 12.46 -10.83
C ASP A 26 7.29 11.02 -10.54
N PHE A 27 8.02 10.79 -9.45
CA PHE A 27 8.44 9.45 -9.01
C PHE A 27 7.24 8.51 -8.83
N LEU A 28 6.19 8.95 -8.10
CA LEU A 28 5.00 8.13 -7.88
C LEU A 28 4.22 7.85 -9.17
N GLN A 29 4.19 8.81 -10.10
CA GLN A 29 3.59 8.64 -11.43
C GLN A 29 4.35 7.57 -12.25
N GLN A 30 5.67 7.63 -12.25
CA GLN A 30 6.51 6.66 -12.95
C GLN A 30 6.35 5.26 -12.36
N GLU A 31 6.47 5.12 -11.03
CA GLU A 31 6.38 3.82 -10.37
C GLU A 31 4.98 3.19 -10.48
N SER A 32 3.92 3.97 -10.29
CA SER A 32 2.56 3.45 -10.49
C SER A 32 2.31 3.01 -11.94
N THR A 33 2.84 3.75 -12.92
CA THR A 33 2.76 3.36 -14.34
C THR A 33 3.53 2.08 -14.62
N ARG A 34 4.74 1.94 -14.06
CA ARG A 34 5.57 0.74 -14.19
C ARG A 34 4.87 -0.50 -13.66
N LEU A 35 4.26 -0.39 -12.47
CA LEU A 35 3.53 -1.50 -11.86
C LEU A 35 2.27 -1.88 -12.66
N VAL A 36 1.46 -0.91 -13.07
CA VAL A 36 0.24 -1.14 -13.85
C VAL A 36 0.53 -1.75 -15.24
N ARG A 37 1.65 -1.39 -15.86
CA ARG A 37 2.07 -2.04 -17.12
C ARG A 37 2.44 -3.50 -16.91
N LYS A 38 3.01 -3.85 -15.75
CA LYS A 38 3.54 -5.18 -15.47
C LYS A 38 2.48 -6.15 -14.92
N TYR A 39 1.49 -5.64 -14.17
CA TYR A 39 0.52 -6.46 -13.46
C TYR A 39 -0.90 -6.07 -13.82
N ASP A 40 -1.78 -7.06 -13.94
CA ASP A 40 -3.22 -6.85 -14.20
C ASP A 40 -4.01 -6.65 -12.92
N VAL A 41 -3.59 -7.27 -11.82
CA VAL A 41 -4.19 -7.09 -10.50
C VAL A 41 -3.10 -6.70 -9.52
N ILE A 42 -3.35 -5.63 -8.76
CA ILE A 42 -2.48 -5.20 -7.66
C ILE A 42 -3.27 -5.31 -6.36
N VAL A 43 -2.65 -5.95 -5.36
CA VAL A 43 -3.26 -6.13 -4.04
C VAL A 43 -2.55 -5.20 -3.06
N VAL A 44 -3.33 -4.51 -2.24
CA VAL A 44 -2.82 -3.64 -1.17
C VAL A 44 -3.61 -3.87 0.12
N GLU A 45 -2.98 -3.62 1.25
CA GLU A 45 -3.65 -3.56 2.53
C GLU A 45 -4.44 -2.25 2.66
N ASP A 46 -5.68 -2.30 3.19
CA ASP A 46 -6.50 -1.11 3.43
C ASP A 46 -6.10 -0.39 4.72
N ILE A 47 -4.89 0.14 4.76
CA ILE A 47 -4.36 0.87 5.91
C ILE A 47 -5.04 2.22 6.06
N ASP A 48 -5.52 2.51 7.28
CA ASP A 48 -5.96 3.86 7.65
C ASP A 48 -4.73 4.74 7.98
N LEU A 49 -4.27 5.46 6.96
CA LEU A 49 -3.11 6.34 7.08
C LEU A 49 -3.33 7.49 8.09
N ARG A 50 -4.59 7.91 8.33
CA ARG A 50 -4.90 8.98 9.29
C ARG A 50 -4.78 8.48 10.73
N ALA A 51 -5.37 7.30 11.01
CA ALA A 51 -5.25 6.66 12.32
C ALA A 51 -3.79 6.34 12.65
N MET A 52 -3.03 5.84 11.69
CA MET A 52 -1.60 5.55 11.83
C MET A 52 -0.77 6.82 12.12
N GLY A 53 -1.10 7.93 11.46
CA GLY A 53 -0.46 9.22 11.68
C GLY A 53 -0.65 9.76 13.09
N GLY A 54 -1.84 9.58 13.66
CA GLY A 54 -2.17 9.98 15.03
C GLY A 54 -1.49 9.09 16.08
N ALA A 55 -1.59 7.78 15.94
CA ALA A 55 -1.06 6.81 16.90
C ALA A 55 0.47 6.83 17.03
N LEU A 56 1.19 7.04 15.93
CA LEU A 56 2.65 7.04 15.89
C LEU A 56 3.28 8.43 15.96
N LYS A 57 2.49 9.50 16.12
CA LYS A 57 2.93 10.91 16.01
C LYS A 57 3.69 11.22 14.69
N LEU A 58 3.45 10.42 13.66
CA LEU A 58 4.12 10.49 12.36
C LEU A 58 3.27 11.19 11.29
N GLY A 59 2.20 11.90 11.67
CA GLY A 59 1.21 12.47 10.75
C GLY A 59 1.81 13.32 9.63
N LYS A 60 2.84 14.11 9.94
CA LYS A 60 3.57 14.90 8.94
C LYS A 60 4.35 13.99 7.97
N ASN A 61 5.07 13.00 8.48
CA ASN A 61 5.87 12.07 7.67
C ASN A 61 5.01 11.15 6.80
N LEU A 62 3.85 10.69 7.29
CA LEU A 62 2.94 9.84 6.52
C LEU A 62 2.27 10.59 5.36
N ASN A 63 1.85 11.84 5.59
CA ASN A 63 1.37 12.71 4.52
C ASN A 63 2.48 13.03 3.51
N ASP A 64 3.70 13.21 3.99
CA ASP A 64 4.86 13.51 3.16
C ASP A 64 5.34 12.30 2.34
N ASN A 65 5.12 11.07 2.78
CA ASN A 65 5.54 9.86 2.05
C ASN A 65 4.68 9.52 0.82
N GLY A 66 3.52 10.16 0.65
CA GLY A 66 2.70 10.03 -0.55
C GLY A 66 1.98 8.69 -0.73
N PHE A 67 1.86 7.84 0.32
CA PHE A 67 1.20 6.53 0.24
C PHE A 67 -0.25 6.62 -0.26
N GLY A 68 -1.03 7.58 0.24
CA GLY A 68 -2.40 7.80 -0.22
C GLY A 68 -2.46 8.17 -1.70
N MET A 69 -1.57 9.07 -2.14
CA MET A 69 -1.45 9.49 -3.53
C MET A 69 -1.07 8.31 -4.43
N PHE A 70 -0.12 7.47 -3.99
CA PHE A 70 0.29 6.28 -4.73
C PHE A 70 -0.84 5.28 -4.93
N ARG A 71 -1.61 4.97 -3.85
CA ARG A 71 -2.80 4.11 -3.96
C ARG A 71 -3.84 4.67 -4.94
N THR A 72 -4.09 5.99 -4.90
CA THR A 72 -4.99 6.65 -5.85
C THR A 72 -4.50 6.52 -7.27
N MET A 73 -3.18 6.71 -7.51
CA MET A 73 -2.57 6.56 -8.83
C MET A 73 -2.67 5.13 -9.36
N LEU A 74 -2.47 4.13 -8.52
CA LEU A 74 -2.65 2.72 -8.90
C LEU A 74 -4.12 2.44 -9.27
N ALA A 75 -5.06 2.90 -8.45
CA ALA A 75 -6.48 2.64 -8.64
C ALA A 75 -6.98 3.15 -10.00
N TYR A 76 -6.82 4.45 -10.30
CA TYR A 76 -7.33 5.00 -11.55
C TYR A 76 -6.62 4.45 -12.79
N LYS A 77 -5.31 4.16 -12.70
CA LYS A 77 -4.57 3.59 -13.84
C LYS A 77 -4.94 2.14 -14.12
N LEU A 78 -5.20 1.34 -13.09
CA LEU A 78 -5.71 -0.02 -13.25
C LEU A 78 -7.12 0.01 -13.86
N GLU A 79 -8.00 0.89 -13.37
CA GLU A 79 -9.33 1.08 -13.93
C GLU A 79 -9.28 1.45 -15.42
N GLN A 80 -8.42 2.40 -15.81
CA GLN A 80 -8.21 2.76 -17.22
C GLN A 80 -7.69 1.60 -18.08
N LYS A 81 -6.97 0.65 -17.48
CA LYS A 81 -6.50 -0.58 -18.15
C LYS A 81 -7.58 -1.67 -18.22
N GLY A 82 -8.73 -1.50 -17.57
CA GLY A 82 -9.73 -2.56 -17.39
C GLY A 82 -9.34 -3.62 -16.35
N SER A 83 -8.51 -3.22 -15.41
CA SER A 83 -7.96 -4.04 -14.33
C SER A 83 -8.41 -3.50 -12.96
N CYS A 84 -8.03 -4.11 -11.85
CA CYS A 84 -8.48 -3.67 -10.55
C CYS A 84 -7.37 -3.61 -9.48
N LEU A 85 -7.61 -2.73 -8.49
CA LEU A 85 -6.88 -2.66 -7.24
C LEU A 85 -7.68 -3.40 -6.16
N VAL A 86 -7.19 -4.53 -5.69
CA VAL A 86 -7.81 -5.30 -4.61
C VAL A 86 -7.31 -4.80 -3.27
N LYS A 87 -8.21 -4.59 -2.33
CA LYS A 87 -7.89 -4.18 -0.96
C LYS A 87 -8.14 -5.34 -0.01
N VAL A 88 -7.13 -5.69 0.75
CA VAL A 88 -7.22 -6.64 1.86
C VAL A 88 -7.53 -5.88 3.13
N ASP A 89 -8.44 -6.43 3.93
CA ASP A 89 -8.86 -5.81 5.18
C ASP A 89 -7.66 -5.57 6.13
N ARG A 90 -7.67 -4.41 6.79
CA ARG A 90 -6.61 -4.00 7.73
C ARG A 90 -6.44 -4.91 8.94
N TRP A 91 -7.45 -5.70 9.27
CA TRP A 91 -7.42 -6.66 10.38
C TRP A 91 -6.93 -8.03 9.96
N PHE A 92 -6.67 -8.24 8.67
CA PHE A 92 -6.08 -9.47 8.19
C PHE A 92 -4.71 -9.67 8.81
N ALA A 93 -4.48 -10.84 9.41
CA ALA A 93 -3.28 -11.14 10.20
C ALA A 93 -2.05 -11.43 9.32
N SER A 94 -1.77 -10.58 8.34
CA SER A 94 -0.74 -10.77 7.32
C SER A 94 0.66 -11.02 7.90
N THR A 95 1.04 -10.28 8.95
CA THR A 95 2.35 -10.40 9.60
C THR A 95 2.44 -11.56 10.57
N LYS A 96 1.31 -12.08 11.07
CA LYS A 96 1.24 -13.15 12.07
C LYS A 96 1.10 -14.54 11.45
N THR A 97 0.63 -14.63 10.22
CA THR A 97 0.38 -15.88 9.50
C THR A 97 1.64 -16.32 8.77
N CYS A 98 1.99 -17.60 8.89
CA CYS A 98 3.05 -18.20 8.12
C CYS A 98 2.63 -18.36 6.65
N SER A 99 3.36 -17.77 5.74
CA SER A 99 3.08 -17.88 4.30
C SER A 99 3.33 -19.28 3.72
N HIS A 100 3.98 -20.17 4.48
CA HIS A 100 4.28 -21.54 4.06
C HIS A 100 3.23 -22.54 4.53
N CYS A 101 2.85 -22.52 5.83
CA CYS A 101 1.95 -23.53 6.43
C CYS A 101 0.62 -22.96 6.95
N GLY A 102 0.42 -21.63 6.94
CA GLY A 102 -0.80 -21.01 7.45
C GLY A 102 -0.88 -20.88 8.98
N HIS A 103 0.09 -21.39 9.75
CA HIS A 103 0.11 -21.25 11.20
C HIS A 103 0.10 -19.77 11.61
N VAL A 104 -0.70 -19.43 12.63
CA VAL A 104 -0.82 -18.05 13.14
C VAL A 104 -0.17 -17.97 14.50
N GLN A 105 0.81 -17.09 14.64
CA GLN A 105 1.57 -16.87 15.87
C GLN A 105 1.68 -15.37 16.20
N LYS A 106 2.08 -15.06 17.43
CA LYS A 106 2.42 -13.69 17.82
C LYS A 106 3.81 -13.35 17.28
N VAL A 107 3.94 -12.18 16.67
CA VAL A 107 5.22 -11.66 16.17
C VAL A 107 5.44 -10.30 16.79
N SER A 108 6.62 -10.06 17.33
CA SER A 108 6.99 -8.76 17.88
C SER A 108 7.22 -7.73 16.78
N LEU A 109 6.93 -6.45 17.07
CA LEU A 109 7.06 -5.36 16.07
C LEU A 109 8.51 -5.03 15.73
N ASP A 110 9.44 -5.36 16.59
CA ASP A 110 10.88 -5.13 16.44
C ASP A 110 11.59 -6.25 15.67
N GLU A 111 10.97 -7.42 15.54
CA GLU A 111 11.51 -8.53 14.77
C GLU A 111 11.42 -8.26 13.27
N ARG A 112 12.54 -8.39 12.57
CA ARG A 112 12.64 -8.26 11.11
C ARG A 112 12.52 -9.60 10.40
N THR A 113 12.87 -10.68 11.08
CA THR A 113 12.85 -12.04 10.54
C THR A 113 11.67 -12.78 11.12
N TYR A 114 10.83 -13.34 10.26
CA TYR A 114 9.76 -14.24 10.64
C TYR A 114 10.30 -15.67 10.71
N VAL A 115 10.13 -16.34 11.84
CA VAL A 115 10.45 -17.76 12.04
C VAL A 115 9.18 -18.47 12.50
N CYS A 116 8.66 -19.39 11.72
CA CYS A 116 7.46 -20.14 12.08
C CYS A 116 7.73 -21.13 13.20
N GLU A 117 6.94 -21.08 14.27
CA GLU A 117 7.05 -21.99 15.40
C GLU A 117 6.69 -23.44 15.02
N GLU A 118 5.75 -23.60 14.07
CA GLU A 118 5.25 -24.92 13.63
C GLU A 118 6.19 -25.58 12.60
N CYS A 119 6.40 -24.93 11.42
CA CYS A 119 7.13 -25.54 10.32
C CYS A 119 8.59 -25.09 10.19
N ARG A 120 9.07 -24.22 11.08
CA ARG A 120 10.44 -23.66 11.10
C ARG A 120 10.83 -22.87 9.84
N PHE A 121 9.86 -22.53 8.98
CA PHE A 121 10.11 -21.69 7.83
C PHE A 121 10.59 -20.30 8.26
N THR A 122 11.68 -19.85 7.66
CA THR A 122 12.34 -18.58 8.00
C THR A 122 12.34 -17.66 6.76
N ILE A 123 11.89 -16.42 6.93
CA ILE A 123 11.77 -15.43 5.87
C ILE A 123 11.81 -14.02 6.46
N ASP A 124 12.10 -12.99 5.66
CA ASP A 124 11.87 -11.60 6.06
C ASP A 124 10.38 -11.37 6.39
N ARG A 125 10.09 -10.67 7.50
CA ARG A 125 8.72 -10.49 8.01
C ARG A 125 7.83 -9.73 7.02
N ASP A 126 8.37 -8.70 6.37
CA ASP A 126 7.58 -7.88 5.44
C ASP A 126 7.32 -8.65 4.15
N TRP A 127 8.27 -9.50 3.74
CA TRP A 127 8.09 -10.41 2.62
C TRP A 127 7.05 -11.49 2.92
N ASN A 128 7.06 -12.08 4.13
CA ASN A 128 6.01 -13.01 4.58
C ASN A 128 4.62 -12.36 4.51
N ALA A 129 4.49 -11.13 5.04
CA ALA A 129 3.24 -10.39 5.00
C ALA A 129 2.79 -10.09 3.57
N ALA A 130 3.71 -9.72 2.67
CA ALA A 130 3.39 -9.44 1.26
C ALA A 130 2.86 -10.69 0.53
N ILE A 131 3.41 -11.87 0.82
CA ILE A 131 2.90 -13.15 0.29
C ILE A 131 1.47 -13.40 0.78
N ASN A 132 1.23 -13.25 2.08
CA ASN A 132 -0.08 -13.46 2.69
C ASN A 132 -1.13 -12.49 2.13
N ILE A 133 -0.80 -11.20 1.99
CA ILE A 133 -1.66 -10.18 1.39
C ILE A 133 -1.98 -10.55 -0.07
N ARG A 134 -0.99 -11.00 -0.83
CA ARG A 134 -1.20 -11.45 -2.22
C ARG A 134 -2.17 -12.62 -2.30
N GLU A 135 -2.01 -13.64 -1.47
CA GLU A 135 -2.88 -14.83 -1.53
C GLU A 135 -4.31 -14.50 -1.07
N GLU A 136 -4.48 -13.69 -0.03
CA GLU A 136 -5.79 -13.19 0.39
C GLU A 136 -6.44 -12.33 -0.69
N GLY A 137 -5.67 -11.46 -1.34
CA GLY A 137 -6.15 -10.66 -2.46
C GLY A 137 -6.58 -11.49 -3.66
N LYS A 138 -5.89 -12.59 -3.96
CA LYS A 138 -6.33 -13.57 -4.98
C LYS A 138 -7.67 -14.20 -4.61
N ARG A 139 -7.85 -14.59 -3.34
CA ARG A 139 -9.10 -15.15 -2.86
C ARG A 139 -10.25 -14.16 -3.05
N ILE A 140 -10.08 -12.91 -2.58
CA ILE A 140 -11.07 -11.83 -2.73
C ILE A 140 -11.41 -11.60 -4.21
N PHE A 141 -10.40 -11.55 -5.07
CA PHE A 141 -10.58 -11.34 -6.50
C PHE A 141 -11.38 -12.47 -7.15
N LEU A 142 -11.07 -13.72 -6.84
CA LEU A 142 -11.78 -14.88 -7.39
C LEU A 142 -13.23 -14.96 -6.90
N ASP A 143 -13.47 -14.67 -5.62
CA ASP A 143 -14.81 -14.66 -5.06
C ASP A 143 -15.70 -13.59 -5.72
N TYR A 144 -15.15 -12.39 -5.95
CA TYR A 144 -15.84 -11.33 -6.68
C TYR A 144 -16.24 -11.75 -8.10
N PHE A 145 -15.34 -12.40 -8.83
CA PHE A 145 -15.63 -12.88 -10.19
C PHE A 145 -16.68 -13.99 -10.21
N LYS A 146 -16.68 -14.90 -9.25
CA LYS A 146 -17.72 -15.94 -9.11
C LYS A 146 -19.09 -15.28 -8.93
N THR A 147 -19.22 -14.33 -8.01
CA THR A 147 -20.46 -13.61 -7.78
C THR A 147 -20.98 -12.91 -9.04
N LEU A 148 -20.10 -12.24 -9.80
CA LEU A 148 -20.50 -11.59 -11.06
C LEU A 148 -21.00 -12.58 -12.12
N ILE A 149 -20.42 -13.78 -12.18
CA ILE A 149 -20.86 -14.82 -13.12
C ILE A 149 -22.24 -15.35 -12.72
N GLU A 150 -22.46 -15.62 -11.43
CA GLU A 150 -23.73 -16.08 -10.89
C GLU A 150 -24.86 -15.07 -11.11
N GLU A 151 -24.60 -13.78 -10.85
CA GLU A 151 -25.54 -12.69 -11.10
C GLU A 151 -25.94 -12.59 -12.59
N LYS A 152 -24.99 -12.74 -13.51
CA LYS A 152 -25.26 -12.71 -14.95
C LYS A 152 -26.06 -13.92 -15.42
N GLN A 153 -25.82 -15.09 -14.83
CA GLN A 153 -26.58 -16.31 -15.15
C GLN A 153 -28.02 -16.26 -14.61
N ALA A 154 -28.20 -15.61 -13.45
CA ALA A 154 -29.55 -15.44 -12.87
C ALA A 154 -30.40 -14.38 -13.62
N ALA A 155 -29.76 -13.48 -14.36
CA ALA A 155 -30.41 -12.41 -15.14
C ALA A 155 -30.68 -12.78 -16.61
N ALA A 156 -30.24 -13.95 -17.06
CA ALA A 156 -30.43 -14.47 -18.43
C ALA A 156 -31.54 -15.47 -18.55
#